data_e51eb10b52fefd81f6695e36d9094910
#
_entry.id   e51eb10b52fefd81f6695e36d9094910
#
_cell.length_a   1.000
_cell.length_b   1.000
_cell.length_c   1.000
_cell.angle_alpha   90.00
_cell.angle_beta   90.00
_cell.angle_gamma   90.00
#
_symmetry.space_group_name_H-M   'P 1'
#
loop_
_entity.id
_entity.type
_entity.pdbx_description
1 polymer ?
#
loop_
_entity_poly.entity_id
_entity_poly.type
_entity_poly.pdbx_seq_one_letter_code
_entity_poly.pdbx_strand_id
1 'polypeptide(L)'
;MGGGRGTRLYPLTKERCKPAVPLAGKYRLVDIPISNCLNSGINRIFLLTQFNTASLHRHVQNTYHFDSFGQGFVDIMAAEQTEKYADWYQGTADAVRRNVVHFRTHPHDYVLILSGDQLYRMDFRKVIAQHIATGADVTIAAQPVPVSKIEDLGAMRVDDNLEIKQFAEKPKDAALIDSLAMSPALEARLTTGSTGKRCLASMGIYVFSRGVLQQALDNSMRDFGKEVIPSLLGRKRLFAYIFEGYWVDIGTVRAFFEANLALAEPVPRFNFYMHTTPIYTHARFLPATKINRCTIDNAVIGDGSIITDCTLKHCVIGIRAMVRDGSHLEDVVMMGADFYESEEELKEHAARGLPSVGVGRGCNIRGSIIDKNARIGDGVVLSPEGKPPNGEYPYDVLIRDGVLVVPKGAVIPPGTKI
;
A
#
# COMPACT_ATOMS: atom_id res chain seq x y z
N MET A 1 -3.45 -3.24 -9.87
CA MET A 1 -4.79 -2.58 -9.89
C MET A 1 -4.85 -1.52 -8.81
N GLY A 2 -5.21 -0.28 -9.17
CA GLY A 2 -5.16 0.88 -8.27
C GLY A 2 -6.46 1.71 -8.23
N GLY A 3 -7.61 1.10 -8.55
CA GLY A 3 -8.84 1.84 -8.86
C GLY A 3 -9.91 1.95 -7.75
N GLY A 4 -9.72 1.36 -6.58
CA GLY A 4 -10.72 1.43 -5.51
C GLY A 4 -10.80 2.81 -4.84
N ARG A 5 -11.99 3.17 -4.29
CA ARG A 5 -12.22 4.45 -3.56
C ARG A 5 -11.33 4.61 -2.31
N GLY A 6 -10.83 3.51 -1.73
CA GLY A 6 -9.94 3.54 -0.56
C GLY A 6 -10.60 4.11 0.71
N THR A 7 -11.90 3.91 0.87
CA THR A 7 -12.69 4.50 1.98
C THR A 7 -12.19 4.13 3.37
N ARG A 8 -11.63 2.91 3.53
CA ARG A 8 -11.06 2.45 4.81
C ARG A 8 -9.75 3.17 5.20
N LEU A 9 -9.11 3.87 4.24
CA LEU A 9 -7.93 4.70 4.47
C LEU A 9 -8.24 6.21 4.54
N TYR A 10 -9.54 6.60 4.48
CA TYR A 10 -9.92 8.00 4.67
C TYR A 10 -9.48 8.48 6.07
N PRO A 11 -8.86 9.68 6.18
CA PRO A 11 -8.79 10.78 5.21
C PRO A 11 -7.56 10.76 4.30
N LEU A 12 -6.64 9.80 4.40
CA LEU A 12 -5.42 9.75 3.56
C LEU A 12 -5.71 9.64 2.07
N THR A 13 -6.92 9.17 1.72
CA THR A 13 -7.42 9.03 0.34
C THR A 13 -8.36 10.14 -0.10
N LYS A 14 -8.51 11.23 0.68
CA LYS A 14 -9.36 12.38 0.35
C LYS A 14 -8.98 13.01 -1.00
N GLU A 15 -7.68 13.18 -1.26
CA GLU A 15 -7.15 13.88 -2.44
C GLU A 15 -6.28 13.00 -3.36
N ARG A 16 -6.12 11.73 -3.05
CA ARG A 16 -5.33 10.77 -3.82
C ARG A 16 -5.90 9.36 -3.73
N CYS A 17 -5.67 8.56 -4.75
CA CYS A 17 -5.98 7.13 -4.68
C CYS A 17 -5.06 6.39 -3.70
N LYS A 18 -5.50 5.23 -3.19
CA LYS A 18 -4.76 4.41 -2.23
C LYS A 18 -3.32 4.09 -2.67
N PRO A 19 -3.03 3.65 -3.91
CA PRO A 19 -1.66 3.38 -4.36
C PRO A 19 -0.72 4.59 -4.35
N ALA A 20 -1.28 5.82 -4.35
CA ALA A 20 -0.50 7.05 -4.30
C ALA A 20 -0.19 7.55 -2.88
N VAL A 21 -0.66 6.86 -1.83
CA VAL A 21 -0.38 7.25 -0.44
C VAL A 21 1.12 7.08 -0.16
N PRO A 22 1.78 8.10 0.41
CA PRO A 22 3.19 8.03 0.77
C PRO A 22 3.48 6.95 1.81
N LEU A 23 4.61 6.27 1.68
CA LEU A 23 5.06 5.17 2.54
C LEU A 23 6.54 5.35 2.86
N ALA A 24 6.97 4.97 4.06
CA ALA A 24 8.38 4.91 4.44
C ALA A 24 9.17 6.20 4.15
N GLY A 25 8.56 7.34 4.39
CA GLY A 25 9.19 8.66 4.22
C GLY A 25 9.25 9.18 2.79
N LYS A 26 9.54 8.37 1.77
CA LYS A 26 9.72 8.85 0.38
C LYS A 26 9.04 8.03 -0.71
N TYR A 27 8.64 6.81 -0.43
CA TYR A 27 8.00 5.89 -1.38
C TYR A 27 6.49 6.16 -1.49
N ARG A 28 5.84 5.44 -2.39
CA ARG A 28 4.39 5.28 -2.45
C ARG A 28 4.02 3.80 -2.48
N LEU A 29 2.82 3.46 -2.07
CA LEU A 29 2.37 2.05 -2.06
C LEU A 29 2.53 1.37 -3.42
N VAL A 30 2.26 2.07 -4.52
CA VAL A 30 2.41 1.55 -5.89
C VAL A 30 3.85 1.16 -6.25
N ASP A 31 4.85 1.75 -5.59
CA ASP A 31 6.25 1.45 -5.87
C ASP A 31 6.60 0.00 -5.50
N ILE A 32 5.89 -0.59 -4.55
CA ILE A 32 6.12 -1.97 -4.10
C ILE A 32 5.84 -3.00 -5.22
N PRO A 33 4.61 -3.12 -5.75
CA PRO A 33 4.34 -4.09 -6.80
C PRO A 33 5.10 -3.81 -8.10
N ILE A 34 5.28 -2.54 -8.49
CA ILE A 34 6.04 -2.20 -9.70
C ILE A 34 7.50 -2.63 -9.54
N SER A 35 8.14 -2.32 -8.41
CA SER A 35 9.54 -2.72 -8.17
C SER A 35 9.71 -4.24 -8.11
N ASN A 36 8.78 -4.98 -7.52
CA ASN A 36 8.81 -6.44 -7.53
C ASN A 36 8.70 -6.99 -8.97
N CYS A 37 7.89 -6.38 -9.84
CA CYS A 37 7.85 -6.74 -11.27
C CYS A 37 9.19 -6.49 -11.94
N LEU A 38 9.75 -5.30 -11.81
CA LEU A 38 11.02 -4.92 -12.43
C LEU A 38 12.18 -5.82 -11.96
N ASN A 39 12.27 -6.07 -10.66
CA ASN A 39 13.26 -6.98 -10.07
C ASN A 39 13.07 -8.45 -10.50
N SER A 40 11.89 -8.81 -10.97
CA SER A 40 11.58 -10.13 -11.54
C SER A 40 11.74 -10.19 -13.06
N GLY A 41 12.22 -9.13 -13.70
CA GLY A 41 12.37 -9.03 -15.16
C GLY A 41 11.05 -8.79 -15.91
N ILE A 42 9.98 -8.45 -15.20
CA ILE A 42 8.66 -8.12 -15.78
C ILE A 42 8.62 -6.59 -15.98
N ASN A 43 8.78 -6.15 -17.19
CA ASN A 43 8.94 -4.75 -17.57
C ASN A 43 7.78 -4.17 -18.41
N ARG A 44 6.75 -4.96 -18.71
CA ARG A 44 5.53 -4.49 -19.40
C ARG A 44 4.39 -4.46 -18.40
N ILE A 45 4.07 -3.28 -17.89
CA ILE A 45 3.19 -3.09 -16.75
C ILE A 45 2.05 -2.15 -17.13
N PHE A 46 0.81 -2.61 -16.99
CA PHE A 46 -0.39 -1.79 -17.12
C PHE A 46 -0.93 -1.44 -15.74
N LEU A 47 -1.01 -0.16 -15.43
CA LEU A 47 -1.54 0.35 -14.17
C LEU A 47 -2.99 0.82 -14.35
N LEU A 48 -3.95 0.00 -13.94
CA LEU A 48 -5.37 0.31 -14.04
C LEU A 48 -5.80 1.25 -12.92
N THR A 49 -6.32 2.43 -13.26
CA THR A 49 -6.63 3.52 -12.33
C THR A 49 -8.04 4.07 -12.55
N GLN A 50 -8.64 4.68 -11.51
CA GLN A 50 -10.01 5.14 -11.60
C GLN A 50 -10.30 6.41 -10.76
N PHE A 51 -10.00 6.43 -9.45
CA PHE A 51 -10.33 7.55 -8.55
C PHE A 51 -9.10 8.33 -8.13
N ASN A 52 -9.19 9.67 -8.06
CA ASN A 52 -8.17 10.59 -7.54
C ASN A 52 -6.76 10.29 -8.06
N THR A 53 -6.62 10.08 -9.37
CA THR A 53 -5.43 9.48 -9.98
C THR A 53 -4.34 10.47 -10.34
N ALA A 54 -4.60 11.78 -10.38
CA ALA A 54 -3.64 12.79 -10.85
C ALA A 54 -2.27 12.71 -10.13
N SER A 55 -2.28 12.54 -8.82
CA SER A 55 -1.06 12.37 -8.02
C SER A 55 -0.33 11.07 -8.33
N LEU A 56 -1.05 9.99 -8.63
CA LEU A 56 -0.48 8.70 -9.03
C LEU A 56 0.16 8.79 -10.41
N HIS A 57 -0.55 9.36 -11.38
CA HIS A 57 -0.07 9.54 -12.75
C HIS A 57 1.24 10.32 -12.78
N ARG A 58 1.27 11.49 -12.12
CA ARG A 58 2.49 12.30 -12.00
C ARG A 58 3.65 11.52 -11.35
N HIS A 59 3.37 10.74 -10.31
CA HIS A 59 4.42 9.94 -9.66
C HIS A 59 4.98 8.87 -10.60
N VAL A 60 4.13 8.10 -11.27
CA VAL A 60 4.55 7.01 -12.16
C VAL A 60 5.32 7.55 -13.36
N GLN A 61 4.83 8.62 -14.00
CA GLN A 61 5.49 9.28 -15.13
C GLN A 61 6.86 9.84 -14.78
N ASN A 62 7.07 10.35 -13.55
CA ASN A 62 8.34 10.89 -13.10
C ASN A 62 9.28 9.83 -12.49
N THR A 63 8.83 8.59 -12.34
CA THR A 63 9.60 7.54 -11.66
C THR A 63 10.14 6.50 -12.63
N TYR A 64 9.27 5.98 -13.51
CA TYR A 64 9.57 4.79 -14.30
C TYR A 64 9.84 5.16 -15.75
N HIS A 65 11.12 5.35 -16.06
CA HIS A 65 11.58 5.66 -17.42
C HIS A 65 12.30 4.43 -17.98
N PHE A 66 11.94 4.06 -19.19
CA PHE A 66 12.55 2.95 -19.92
C PHE A 66 13.33 3.51 -21.11
N ASP A 67 14.32 2.76 -21.56
CA ASP A 67 15.06 3.05 -22.77
C ASP A 67 14.12 3.07 -23.99
N SER A 68 14.24 4.07 -24.83
CA SER A 68 13.42 4.24 -26.04
C SER A 68 13.55 3.08 -27.04
N PHE A 69 14.64 2.34 -27.01
CA PHE A 69 14.87 1.15 -27.85
C PHE A 69 14.44 -0.16 -27.16
N GLY A 70 14.16 -0.11 -25.86
CA GLY A 70 13.66 -1.22 -25.07
C GLY A 70 12.15 -1.43 -25.27
N GLN A 71 11.66 -2.58 -24.85
CA GLN A 71 10.22 -2.91 -24.92
C GLN A 71 9.52 -2.74 -23.57
N GLY A 72 10.19 -2.16 -22.57
CA GLY A 72 9.62 -1.94 -21.23
C GLY A 72 8.77 -0.68 -21.17
N PHE A 73 7.72 -0.73 -20.36
CA PHE A 73 6.85 0.42 -20.07
C PHE A 73 6.07 0.23 -18.77
N VAL A 74 5.61 1.34 -18.20
CA VAL A 74 4.52 1.38 -17.20
C VAL A 74 3.44 2.29 -17.77
N ASP A 75 2.43 1.71 -18.37
CA ASP A 75 1.32 2.43 -18.96
C ASP A 75 0.17 2.59 -17.99
N ILE A 76 -0.38 3.80 -17.94
CA ILE A 76 -1.49 4.14 -17.07
C ILE A 76 -2.79 4.06 -17.86
N MET A 77 -3.63 3.08 -17.50
CA MET A 77 -4.96 2.88 -18.06
C MET A 77 -6.00 3.48 -17.11
N ALA A 78 -6.46 4.66 -17.41
CA ALA A 78 -7.57 5.29 -16.68
C ALA A 78 -8.89 4.66 -17.12
N ALA A 79 -9.89 4.68 -16.22
CA ALA A 79 -11.24 4.31 -16.62
C ALA A 79 -11.76 5.36 -17.65
N GLU A 80 -12.13 4.90 -18.82
CA GLU A 80 -12.62 5.72 -19.92
C GLU A 80 -14.10 5.47 -20.17
N GLN A 81 -14.82 6.52 -20.59
CA GLN A 81 -16.14 6.38 -21.17
C GLN A 81 -15.98 6.07 -22.65
N THR A 82 -16.61 5.00 -23.10
CA THR A 82 -16.65 4.58 -24.50
C THR A 82 -18.10 4.37 -24.92
N GLU A 83 -18.35 4.20 -26.20
CA GLU A 83 -19.71 3.88 -26.69
C GLU A 83 -20.31 2.64 -26.00
N LYS A 84 -19.43 1.68 -25.61
CA LYS A 84 -19.83 0.43 -24.96
C LYS A 84 -19.95 0.54 -23.44
N TYR A 85 -19.21 1.44 -22.78
CA TYR A 85 -19.13 1.59 -21.35
C TYR A 85 -19.22 3.06 -20.95
N ALA A 86 -20.32 3.43 -20.29
CA ALA A 86 -20.53 4.80 -19.77
C ALA A 86 -20.10 4.94 -18.29
N ASP A 87 -19.91 3.82 -17.59
CA ASP A 87 -19.66 3.78 -16.15
C ASP A 87 -18.19 3.52 -15.79
N TRP A 88 -17.84 3.84 -14.55
CA TRP A 88 -16.59 3.45 -13.92
C TRP A 88 -16.43 1.92 -13.85
N TYR A 89 -15.20 1.43 -13.64
CA TYR A 89 -14.98 0.01 -13.39
C TYR A 89 -15.82 -0.48 -12.21
N GLN A 90 -16.58 -1.55 -12.42
CA GLN A 90 -17.51 -2.10 -11.42
C GLN A 90 -16.84 -3.12 -10.48
N GLY A 91 -15.55 -3.37 -10.66
CA GLY A 91 -14.75 -4.28 -9.86
C GLY A 91 -13.42 -4.61 -10.51
N THR A 92 -12.67 -5.48 -9.86
CA THR A 92 -11.31 -5.82 -10.27
C THR A 92 -11.26 -6.58 -11.60
N ALA A 93 -12.18 -7.51 -11.83
CA ALA A 93 -12.27 -8.26 -13.09
C ALA A 93 -12.80 -7.40 -14.23
N ASP A 94 -13.76 -6.50 -13.95
CA ASP A 94 -14.29 -5.57 -14.94
C ASP A 94 -13.20 -4.59 -15.42
N ALA A 95 -12.34 -4.11 -14.52
CA ALA A 95 -11.21 -3.25 -14.89
C ALA A 95 -10.26 -3.97 -15.87
N VAL A 96 -9.92 -5.23 -15.61
CA VAL A 96 -9.05 -6.00 -16.51
C VAL A 96 -9.76 -6.30 -17.83
N ARG A 97 -11.04 -6.68 -17.81
CA ARG A 97 -11.86 -6.98 -19.01
C ARG A 97 -11.87 -5.82 -19.99
N ARG A 98 -12.13 -4.62 -19.51
CA ARG A 98 -12.21 -3.41 -20.35
C ARG A 98 -10.87 -3.05 -21.00
N ASN A 99 -9.76 -3.48 -20.39
CA ASN A 99 -8.41 -3.18 -20.87
C ASN A 99 -7.74 -4.35 -21.62
N VAL A 100 -8.40 -5.50 -21.79
CA VAL A 100 -7.83 -6.67 -22.49
C VAL A 100 -7.38 -6.34 -23.91
N VAL A 101 -8.03 -5.40 -24.60
CA VAL A 101 -7.66 -4.94 -25.94
C VAL A 101 -6.22 -4.43 -25.99
N HIS A 102 -5.77 -3.71 -24.97
CA HIS A 102 -4.42 -3.17 -24.87
C HIS A 102 -3.38 -4.28 -24.60
N PHE A 103 -3.73 -5.29 -23.81
CA PHE A 103 -2.82 -6.41 -23.53
C PHE A 103 -2.56 -7.27 -24.77
N ARG A 104 -3.57 -7.41 -25.64
CA ARG A 104 -3.49 -8.23 -26.86
C ARG A 104 -2.46 -7.73 -27.88
N THR A 105 -2.14 -6.44 -27.86
CA THR A 105 -1.16 -5.83 -28.76
C THR A 105 0.28 -6.25 -28.44
N HIS A 106 0.50 -6.82 -27.25
CA HIS A 106 1.82 -7.27 -26.81
C HIS A 106 1.85 -8.81 -26.71
N PRO A 107 2.83 -9.48 -27.33
CA PRO A 107 3.00 -10.93 -27.20
C PRO A 107 3.24 -11.32 -25.72
N HIS A 108 2.49 -12.27 -25.20
CA HIS A 108 2.61 -12.80 -23.84
C HIS A 108 1.93 -14.16 -23.73
N ASP A 109 2.43 -15.02 -22.86
CA ASP A 109 1.85 -16.32 -22.53
C ASP A 109 1.08 -16.28 -21.21
N TYR A 110 1.54 -15.42 -20.29
CA TYR A 110 1.00 -15.31 -18.94
C TYR A 110 0.66 -13.85 -18.61
N VAL A 111 -0.35 -13.67 -17.76
CA VAL A 111 -0.73 -12.36 -17.21
C VAL A 111 -0.65 -12.42 -15.69
N LEU A 112 0.18 -11.55 -15.12
CA LEU A 112 0.30 -11.36 -13.68
C LEU A 112 -0.62 -10.21 -13.24
N ILE A 113 -1.54 -10.50 -12.33
CA ILE A 113 -2.49 -9.52 -11.78
C ILE A 113 -2.10 -9.25 -10.34
N LEU A 114 -1.90 -7.96 -10.00
CA LEU A 114 -1.44 -7.52 -8.70
C LEU A 114 -2.38 -6.47 -8.08
N SER A 115 -2.51 -6.50 -6.75
CA SER A 115 -3.06 -5.39 -5.97
C SER A 115 -2.00 -4.29 -5.78
N GLY A 116 -2.42 -3.02 -5.74
CA GLY A 116 -1.53 -1.86 -5.61
C GLY A 116 -1.42 -1.30 -4.18
N ASP A 117 -1.80 -2.07 -3.17
CA ASP A 117 -2.03 -1.59 -1.81
C ASP A 117 -1.42 -2.48 -0.70
N GLN A 118 -0.40 -3.24 -1.04
CA GLN A 118 0.23 -4.22 -0.16
C GLN A 118 1.72 -3.96 -0.01
N LEU A 119 2.27 -4.31 1.14
CA LEU A 119 3.69 -4.24 1.43
C LEU A 119 4.28 -5.66 1.50
N TYR A 120 5.10 -6.00 0.52
CA TYR A 120 5.74 -7.31 0.39
C TYR A 120 6.94 -7.25 -0.56
N ARG A 121 7.80 -8.26 -0.50
CA ARG A 121 8.88 -8.46 -1.47
C ARG A 121 8.79 -9.86 -2.02
N MET A 122 8.55 -9.98 -3.32
CA MET A 122 8.35 -11.27 -3.99
C MET A 122 9.10 -11.32 -5.31
N ASP A 123 9.77 -12.44 -5.55
CA ASP A 123 10.32 -12.79 -6.86
C ASP A 123 9.25 -13.54 -7.67
N PHE A 124 8.62 -12.84 -8.60
CA PHE A 124 7.56 -13.42 -9.42
C PHE A 124 8.05 -14.51 -10.39
N ARG A 125 9.36 -14.60 -10.66
CA ARG A 125 9.91 -15.71 -11.45
C ARG A 125 9.62 -17.06 -10.80
N LYS A 126 9.64 -17.12 -9.47
CA LYS A 126 9.33 -18.36 -8.71
C LYS A 126 7.86 -18.73 -8.83
N VAL A 127 6.95 -17.76 -8.78
CA VAL A 127 5.51 -17.97 -8.95
C VAL A 127 5.21 -18.48 -10.35
N ILE A 128 5.79 -17.84 -11.37
CA ILE A 128 5.62 -18.20 -12.77
C ILE A 128 6.26 -19.58 -13.07
N ALA A 129 7.43 -19.87 -12.51
CA ALA A 129 8.06 -21.19 -12.65
C ALA A 129 7.18 -22.31 -12.09
N GLN A 130 6.57 -22.13 -10.91
CA GLN A 130 5.62 -23.09 -10.37
C GLN A 130 4.37 -23.20 -11.26
N HIS A 131 3.83 -22.09 -11.76
CA HIS A 131 2.69 -22.08 -12.67
C HIS A 131 2.94 -22.95 -13.91
N ILE A 132 4.12 -22.81 -14.50
CA ILE A 132 4.55 -23.60 -15.67
C ILE A 132 4.73 -25.07 -15.29
N ALA A 133 5.47 -25.34 -14.22
CA ALA A 133 5.81 -26.70 -13.78
C ALA A 133 4.58 -27.54 -13.42
N THR A 134 3.55 -26.91 -12.82
CA THR A 134 2.29 -27.60 -12.50
C THR A 134 1.33 -27.66 -13.68
N GLY A 135 1.63 -26.96 -14.77
CA GLY A 135 0.72 -26.75 -15.89
C GLY A 135 -0.59 -26.09 -15.46
N ALA A 136 -0.52 -25.19 -14.51
CA ALA A 136 -1.69 -24.51 -13.96
C ALA A 136 -2.39 -23.64 -15.01
N ASP A 137 -3.70 -23.54 -14.89
CA ASP A 137 -4.50 -22.54 -15.61
C ASP A 137 -4.47 -21.19 -14.87
N VAL A 138 -4.49 -21.26 -13.52
CA VAL A 138 -4.36 -20.11 -12.62
C VAL A 138 -3.49 -20.49 -11.43
N THR A 139 -2.57 -19.62 -11.05
CA THR A 139 -1.83 -19.73 -9.78
C THR A 139 -2.15 -18.52 -8.91
N ILE A 140 -2.49 -18.78 -7.65
CA ILE A 140 -2.83 -17.76 -6.65
C ILE A 140 -1.74 -17.73 -5.58
N ALA A 141 -1.07 -16.59 -5.41
CA ALA A 141 -0.16 -16.46 -4.29
C ALA A 141 -0.95 -16.39 -2.97
N ALA A 142 -0.53 -17.18 -2.01
CA ALA A 142 -1.21 -17.34 -0.74
C ALA A 142 -0.23 -17.31 0.42
N GLN A 143 -0.65 -16.73 1.54
CA GLN A 143 0.13 -16.70 2.77
C GLN A 143 -0.59 -17.46 3.88
N PRO A 144 0.13 -18.28 4.68
CA PRO A 144 -0.41 -18.88 5.89
C PRO A 144 -0.68 -17.80 6.95
N VAL A 145 -1.94 -17.65 7.36
CA VAL A 145 -2.36 -16.68 8.39
C VAL A 145 -3.15 -17.38 9.50
N PRO A 146 -3.11 -16.88 10.74
CA PRO A 146 -3.98 -17.38 11.79
C PRO A 146 -5.45 -17.29 11.40
N VAL A 147 -6.25 -18.27 11.79
CA VAL A 147 -7.70 -18.31 11.52
C VAL A 147 -8.41 -17.03 11.94
N SER A 148 -7.97 -16.39 13.03
CA SER A 148 -8.53 -15.13 13.55
C SER A 148 -8.36 -13.92 12.63
N LYS A 149 -7.52 -14.01 11.60
CA LYS A 149 -7.26 -12.91 10.64
C LYS A 149 -7.87 -13.16 9.25
N ILE A 150 -8.61 -14.27 9.07
CA ILE A 150 -9.05 -14.68 7.73
C ILE A 150 -10.32 -13.96 7.25
N GLU A 151 -11.13 -13.41 8.16
CA GLU A 151 -12.45 -12.84 7.86
C GLU A 151 -12.44 -11.68 6.85
N ASP A 152 -11.31 -10.98 6.73
CA ASP A 152 -11.14 -9.87 5.79
C ASP A 152 -10.42 -10.24 4.49
N LEU A 153 -10.02 -11.50 4.34
CA LEU A 153 -9.20 -12.02 3.23
C LEU A 153 -9.93 -13.13 2.47
N GLY A 154 -9.52 -13.38 1.24
CA GLY A 154 -9.92 -14.60 0.55
C GLY A 154 -9.20 -15.80 1.17
N ALA A 155 -9.92 -16.88 1.48
CA ALA A 155 -9.38 -18.10 2.06
C ALA A 155 -9.47 -19.27 1.09
N MET A 156 -8.48 -20.16 1.12
CA MET A 156 -8.46 -21.33 0.26
C MET A 156 -8.02 -22.60 0.99
N ARG A 157 -8.60 -23.74 0.57
CA ARG A 157 -8.14 -25.07 0.94
C ARG A 157 -7.49 -25.72 -0.27
N VAL A 158 -6.34 -26.32 -0.07
CA VAL A 158 -5.58 -27.04 -1.09
C VAL A 158 -5.42 -28.51 -0.73
N ASP A 159 -5.12 -29.34 -1.73
CA ASP A 159 -4.64 -30.69 -1.52
C ASP A 159 -3.11 -30.75 -1.32
N ASP A 160 -2.56 -31.94 -1.19
CA ASP A 160 -1.12 -32.17 -0.96
C ASP A 160 -0.24 -31.69 -2.12
N ASN A 161 -0.79 -31.52 -3.31
CA ASN A 161 -0.12 -31.00 -4.51
C ASN A 161 -0.30 -29.48 -4.66
N LEU A 162 -0.91 -28.81 -3.70
CA LEU A 162 -1.26 -27.39 -3.70
C LEU A 162 -2.35 -27.02 -4.73
N GLU A 163 -3.11 -27.97 -5.25
CA GLU A 163 -4.28 -27.68 -6.08
C GLU A 163 -5.43 -27.16 -5.21
N ILE A 164 -6.03 -26.03 -5.60
CA ILE A 164 -7.09 -25.38 -4.84
C ILE A 164 -8.41 -26.14 -5.03
N LYS A 165 -8.93 -26.69 -3.95
CA LYS A 165 -10.18 -27.46 -3.93
C LYS A 165 -11.36 -26.63 -3.44
N GLN A 166 -11.11 -25.58 -2.65
CA GLN A 166 -12.15 -24.69 -2.14
C GLN A 166 -11.59 -23.26 -2.02
N PHE A 167 -12.42 -22.27 -2.30
CA PHE A 167 -12.10 -20.86 -2.15
C PHE A 167 -13.32 -20.12 -1.62
N ALA A 168 -13.14 -19.24 -0.65
CA ALA A 168 -14.17 -18.36 -0.11
C ALA A 168 -13.60 -16.95 0.10
N GLU A 169 -14.25 -15.95 -0.47
CA GLU A 169 -13.89 -14.54 -0.28
C GLU A 169 -14.53 -14.01 0.99
N LYS A 170 -13.69 -13.59 1.95
CA LYS A 170 -14.10 -13.01 3.23
C LYS A 170 -15.12 -13.87 3.99
N PRO A 171 -14.78 -15.12 4.30
CA PRO A 171 -15.68 -16.03 5.00
C PRO A 171 -15.96 -15.51 6.41
N LYS A 172 -17.24 -15.53 6.82
CA LYS A 172 -17.68 -15.13 8.17
C LYS A 172 -18.24 -16.29 8.98
N ASP A 173 -18.63 -17.35 8.31
CA ASP A 173 -19.14 -18.56 8.96
C ASP A 173 -18.01 -19.38 9.57
N ALA A 174 -18.07 -19.65 10.87
CA ALA A 174 -17.03 -20.36 11.61
C ALA A 174 -16.81 -21.80 11.09
N ALA A 175 -17.87 -22.51 10.68
CA ALA A 175 -17.76 -23.86 10.14
C ALA A 175 -17.08 -23.86 8.77
N LEU A 176 -17.37 -22.85 7.95
CA LEU A 176 -16.70 -22.65 6.67
C LEU A 176 -15.21 -22.34 6.90
N ILE A 177 -14.88 -21.42 7.80
CA ILE A 177 -13.48 -21.07 8.12
C ILE A 177 -12.73 -22.32 8.61
N ASP A 178 -13.36 -23.11 9.44
CA ASP A 178 -12.79 -24.35 9.96
C ASP A 178 -12.49 -25.37 8.86
N SER A 179 -13.37 -25.46 7.85
CA SER A 179 -13.20 -26.34 6.68
C SER A 179 -12.07 -25.89 5.74
N LEU A 180 -11.71 -24.60 5.79
CA LEU A 180 -10.63 -23.99 5.00
C LEU A 180 -9.26 -24.06 5.68
N ALA A 181 -9.20 -24.56 6.91
CA ALA A 181 -7.96 -24.68 7.65
C ALA A 181 -6.97 -25.62 6.93
N MET A 182 -5.70 -25.30 7.06
CA MET A 182 -4.61 -26.10 6.50
C MET A 182 -4.55 -27.49 7.13
N SER A 183 -4.17 -28.50 6.35
CA SER A 183 -3.90 -29.83 6.88
C SER A 183 -2.61 -29.84 7.73
N PRO A 184 -2.52 -30.69 8.76
CA PRO A 184 -1.29 -30.85 9.53
C PRO A 184 -0.07 -31.21 8.65
N ALA A 185 -0.27 -32.00 7.60
CA ALA A 185 0.76 -32.37 6.65
C ALA A 185 1.29 -31.16 5.88
N LEU A 186 0.41 -30.24 5.48
CA LEU A 186 0.82 -29.00 4.83
C LEU A 186 1.51 -28.05 5.80
N GLU A 187 1.02 -27.93 7.03
CA GLU A 187 1.67 -27.11 8.07
C GLU A 187 3.08 -27.56 8.39
N ALA A 188 3.33 -28.86 8.43
CA ALA A 188 4.66 -29.44 8.66
C ALA A 188 5.67 -29.14 7.53
N ARG A 189 5.21 -28.78 6.34
CA ARG A 189 6.07 -28.40 5.20
C ARG A 189 6.52 -26.93 5.24
N LEU A 190 5.93 -26.12 6.10
CA LEU A 190 6.25 -24.70 6.19
C LEU A 190 7.47 -24.47 7.07
N THR A 191 8.32 -23.54 6.63
CA THR A 191 9.53 -23.15 7.38
C THR A 191 9.20 -22.23 8.55
N THR A 192 8.09 -21.52 8.50
CA THR A 192 7.64 -20.64 9.56
C THR A 192 6.91 -21.44 10.65
N GLY A 193 7.64 -21.81 11.71
CA GLY A 193 7.03 -22.38 12.91
C GLY A 193 6.06 -21.38 13.55
N SER A 194 4.79 -21.71 13.57
CA SER A 194 3.74 -20.95 14.28
C SER A 194 2.88 -21.94 15.04
N THR A 195 2.51 -21.61 16.25
CA THR A 195 1.57 -22.39 17.08
C THR A 195 0.14 -21.94 16.74
N GLY A 196 -0.74 -22.88 16.39
CA GLY A 196 -2.16 -22.63 16.17
C GLY A 196 -2.66 -22.92 14.74
N LYS A 197 -3.96 -23.03 14.63
CA LYS A 197 -4.66 -23.33 13.36
C LYS A 197 -4.55 -22.17 12.37
N ARG A 198 -4.15 -22.45 11.14
CA ARG A 198 -3.93 -21.46 10.08
C ARG A 198 -4.77 -21.78 8.85
N CYS A 199 -5.06 -20.75 8.06
CA CYS A 199 -5.63 -20.85 6.72
C CYS A 199 -4.67 -20.25 5.69
N LEU A 200 -4.77 -20.68 4.43
CA LEU A 200 -4.11 -20.01 3.31
C LEU A 200 -4.95 -18.81 2.88
N ALA A 201 -4.44 -17.61 3.10
CA ALA A 201 -5.05 -16.37 2.66
C ALA A 201 -4.57 -15.99 1.26
N SER A 202 -5.49 -15.65 0.37
CA SER A 202 -5.18 -15.07 -0.94
C SER A 202 -4.52 -13.71 -0.77
N MET A 203 -3.38 -13.52 -1.40
CA MET A 203 -2.70 -12.23 -1.45
C MET A 203 -3.27 -11.30 -2.53
N GLY A 204 -4.28 -11.72 -3.31
CA GLY A 204 -4.76 -10.95 -4.45
C GLY A 204 -3.73 -10.84 -5.58
N ILE A 205 -2.82 -11.79 -5.66
CA ILE A 205 -1.77 -11.91 -6.67
C ILE A 205 -2.07 -13.17 -7.47
N TYR A 206 -2.33 -13.00 -8.77
CA TYR A 206 -2.75 -14.08 -9.65
C TYR A 206 -1.85 -14.18 -10.88
N VAL A 207 -1.45 -15.38 -11.26
CA VAL A 207 -0.88 -15.68 -12.58
C VAL A 207 -1.92 -16.44 -13.38
N PHE A 208 -2.29 -15.92 -14.54
CA PHE A 208 -3.20 -16.58 -15.48
C PHE A 208 -2.45 -16.97 -16.76
N SER A 209 -2.71 -18.15 -17.27
CA SER A 209 -2.43 -18.45 -18.67
C SER A 209 -3.30 -17.58 -19.58
N ARG A 210 -2.73 -17.02 -20.66
CA ARG A 210 -3.41 -16.04 -21.54
C ARG A 210 -4.79 -16.49 -22.00
N GLY A 211 -4.90 -17.72 -22.51
CA GLY A 211 -6.18 -18.25 -23.00
C GLY A 211 -7.23 -18.42 -21.90
N VAL A 212 -6.78 -18.77 -20.70
CA VAL A 212 -7.66 -18.94 -19.53
C VAL A 212 -8.20 -17.60 -19.06
N LEU A 213 -7.34 -16.56 -19.01
CA LEU A 213 -7.80 -15.22 -18.63
C LEU A 213 -8.87 -14.69 -19.59
N GLN A 214 -8.68 -14.88 -20.89
CA GLN A 214 -9.66 -14.47 -21.90
C GLN A 214 -11.01 -15.15 -21.69
N GLN A 215 -11.02 -16.46 -21.48
CA GLN A 215 -12.24 -17.23 -21.19
C GLN A 215 -12.88 -16.81 -19.86
N ALA A 216 -12.06 -16.61 -18.82
CA ALA A 216 -12.52 -16.22 -17.49
C ALA A 216 -13.15 -14.82 -17.45
N LEU A 217 -12.83 -13.96 -18.42
CA LEU A 217 -13.37 -12.60 -18.53
C LEU A 217 -14.48 -12.45 -19.59
N ASP A 218 -14.79 -13.50 -20.34
CA ASP A 218 -15.89 -13.50 -21.34
C ASP A 218 -17.25 -13.70 -20.65
N ASN A 219 -17.58 -12.79 -19.75
CA ASN A 219 -18.81 -12.77 -18.97
C ASN A 219 -19.00 -11.38 -18.31
N SER A 220 -20.02 -11.24 -17.45
CA SER A 220 -20.32 -10.01 -16.71
C SER A 220 -19.80 -9.96 -15.27
N MET A 221 -19.01 -10.94 -14.83
CA MET A 221 -18.45 -11.01 -13.48
C MET A 221 -17.54 -9.80 -13.21
N ARG A 222 -17.65 -9.22 -12.02
CA ARG A 222 -17.04 -7.93 -11.67
C ARG A 222 -15.77 -8.06 -10.86
N ASP A 223 -15.67 -9.11 -10.03
CA ASP A 223 -14.58 -9.27 -9.06
C ASP A 223 -13.88 -10.61 -9.19
N PHE A 224 -12.52 -10.59 -9.12
CA PHE A 224 -11.74 -11.83 -9.20
C PHE A 224 -12.01 -12.75 -8.01
N GLY A 225 -11.94 -12.25 -6.78
CA GLY A 225 -12.05 -13.08 -5.58
C GLY A 225 -13.47 -13.58 -5.35
N LYS A 226 -14.47 -12.72 -5.56
CA LYS A 226 -15.87 -13.07 -5.27
C LYS A 226 -16.54 -13.91 -6.34
N GLU A 227 -16.17 -13.71 -7.60
CA GLU A 227 -16.93 -14.27 -8.71
C GLU A 227 -16.07 -15.12 -9.66
N VAL A 228 -14.97 -14.56 -10.19
CA VAL A 228 -14.18 -15.21 -11.22
C VAL A 228 -13.48 -16.47 -10.69
N ILE A 229 -12.70 -16.34 -9.62
CA ILE A 229 -11.96 -17.49 -9.04
C ILE A 229 -12.89 -18.63 -8.61
N PRO A 230 -13.99 -18.37 -7.86
CA PRO A 230 -14.95 -19.43 -7.54
C PRO A 230 -15.57 -20.09 -8.77
N SER A 231 -15.83 -19.36 -9.84
CA SER A 231 -16.42 -19.91 -11.08
C SER A 231 -15.50 -20.87 -11.84
N LEU A 232 -14.19 -20.77 -11.63
CA LEU A 232 -13.18 -21.60 -12.26
C LEU A 232 -12.91 -22.91 -11.51
N LEU A 233 -13.29 -23.00 -10.22
CA LEU A 233 -13.09 -24.20 -9.41
C LEU A 233 -13.78 -25.41 -10.03
N GLY A 234 -13.07 -26.53 -10.09
CA GLY A 234 -13.55 -27.78 -10.71
C GLY A 234 -13.62 -27.78 -12.24
N ARG A 235 -13.39 -26.61 -12.90
CA ARG A 235 -13.37 -26.48 -14.36
C ARG A 235 -11.98 -26.24 -14.93
N LYS A 236 -11.10 -25.63 -14.12
CA LYS A 236 -9.73 -25.26 -14.45
C LYS A 236 -8.80 -25.73 -13.35
N ARG A 237 -7.52 -25.87 -13.66
CA ARG A 237 -6.49 -26.25 -12.69
C ARG A 237 -5.98 -25.02 -11.96
N LEU A 238 -6.42 -24.85 -10.72
CA LEU A 238 -6.05 -23.74 -9.85
C LEU A 238 -5.05 -24.23 -8.81
N PHE A 239 -3.90 -23.58 -8.70
CA PHE A 239 -2.86 -23.93 -7.72
C PHE A 239 -2.55 -22.75 -6.80
N ALA A 240 -2.19 -23.06 -5.56
CA ALA A 240 -1.65 -22.08 -4.62
C ALA A 240 -0.12 -22.03 -4.72
N TYR A 241 0.45 -20.82 -4.75
CA TYR A 241 1.86 -20.58 -4.48
C TYR A 241 1.98 -20.10 -3.05
N ILE A 242 2.61 -20.88 -2.17
CA ILE A 242 2.75 -20.51 -0.75
C ILE A 242 3.90 -19.52 -0.61
N PHE A 243 3.59 -18.34 -0.11
CA PHE A 243 4.57 -17.29 0.19
C PHE A 243 4.80 -17.21 1.70
N GLU A 244 6.03 -17.44 2.12
CA GLU A 244 6.43 -17.41 3.54
C GLU A 244 7.16 -16.12 3.94
N GLY A 245 7.25 -15.15 3.03
CA GLY A 245 7.86 -13.84 3.29
C GLY A 245 6.94 -12.88 4.04
N TYR A 246 7.47 -11.70 4.33
CA TYR A 246 6.65 -10.62 4.92
C TYR A 246 5.62 -10.11 3.91
N TRP A 247 4.37 -10.07 4.32
CA TRP A 247 3.26 -9.51 3.56
C TRP A 247 2.24 -8.88 4.51
N VAL A 248 1.80 -7.66 4.19
CA VAL A 248 0.75 -6.93 4.90
C VAL A 248 -0.16 -6.24 3.89
N ASP A 249 -1.48 -6.46 4.04
CA ASP A 249 -2.49 -5.62 3.39
C ASP A 249 -2.62 -4.29 4.13
N ILE A 250 -2.29 -3.20 3.44
CA ILE A 250 -2.41 -1.84 3.99
C ILE A 250 -3.82 -1.32 3.68
N GLY A 251 -4.82 -1.99 4.27
CA GLY A 251 -6.25 -1.76 4.01
C GLY A 251 -6.91 -0.71 4.89
N THR A 252 -6.37 -0.44 6.08
CA THR A 252 -6.95 0.44 7.09
C THR A 252 -5.94 1.46 7.58
N VAL A 253 -6.42 2.52 8.27
CA VAL A 253 -5.53 3.55 8.85
C VAL A 253 -4.59 2.94 9.88
N ARG A 254 -5.07 2.01 10.71
CA ARG A 254 -4.24 1.28 11.68
C ARG A 254 -3.16 0.46 11.00
N ALA A 255 -3.52 -0.36 10.01
CA ALA A 255 -2.55 -1.19 9.29
C ALA A 255 -1.49 -0.34 8.56
N PHE A 256 -1.88 0.80 7.98
CA PHE A 256 -0.95 1.75 7.39
C PHE A 256 0.01 2.34 8.42
N PHE A 257 -0.50 2.76 9.57
CA PHE A 257 0.28 3.34 10.67
C PHE A 257 1.31 2.34 11.21
N GLU A 258 0.87 1.14 11.58
CA GLU A 258 1.71 0.08 12.11
C GLU A 258 2.76 -0.39 11.09
N ALA A 259 2.39 -0.53 9.80
CA ALA A 259 3.32 -0.91 8.76
C ALA A 259 4.43 0.13 8.54
N ASN A 260 4.13 1.44 8.67
CA ASN A 260 5.15 2.48 8.62
C ASN A 260 6.06 2.46 9.85
N LEU A 261 5.49 2.43 11.06
CA LEU A 261 6.28 2.45 12.29
C LEU A 261 7.19 1.21 12.42
N ALA A 262 6.72 0.04 11.98
CA ALA A 262 7.54 -1.16 11.94
C ALA A 262 8.81 -1.02 11.07
N LEU A 263 8.89 -0.03 10.19
CA LEU A 263 10.10 0.26 9.40
C LEU A 263 11.15 1.02 10.22
N ALA A 264 10.76 1.65 11.32
CA ALA A 264 11.66 2.35 12.22
C ALA A 264 12.30 1.41 13.27
N GLU A 265 11.85 0.16 13.37
CA GLU A 265 12.44 -0.85 14.23
C GLU A 265 13.91 -1.12 13.86
N PRO A 266 14.79 -1.46 14.82
CA PRO A 266 16.20 -1.75 14.54
C PRO A 266 16.41 -2.86 13.49
N VAL A 267 15.53 -3.85 13.47
CA VAL A 267 15.52 -4.95 12.47
C VAL A 267 14.10 -5.06 11.89
N PRO A 268 13.75 -4.24 10.91
CA PRO A 268 12.40 -4.24 10.34
C PRO A 268 12.14 -5.53 9.55
N ARG A 269 10.93 -6.07 9.67
CA ARG A 269 10.52 -7.26 8.90
C ARG A 269 10.52 -7.01 7.40
N PHE A 270 10.19 -5.80 6.96
CA PHE A 270 10.35 -5.36 5.58
C PHE A 270 11.57 -4.45 5.49
N ASN A 271 12.59 -4.90 4.74
CA ASN A 271 13.85 -4.17 4.64
C ASN A 271 13.96 -3.42 3.31
N PHE A 272 13.98 -2.09 3.35
CA PHE A 272 14.21 -1.25 2.16
C PHE A 272 15.69 -1.21 1.70
N TYR A 273 16.63 -1.61 2.56
CA TYR A 273 18.08 -1.51 2.30
C TYR A 273 18.67 -2.70 1.55
N MET A 274 17.85 -3.47 0.84
CA MET A 274 18.31 -4.59 0.00
C MET A 274 18.73 -4.09 -1.39
N HIS A 275 20.04 -4.02 -1.63
CA HIS A 275 20.61 -3.52 -2.89
C HIS A 275 20.35 -4.45 -4.09
N THR A 276 20.18 -5.75 -3.89
CA THR A 276 19.91 -6.72 -4.95
C THR A 276 18.50 -6.65 -5.52
N THR A 277 17.56 -6.14 -4.73
CA THR A 277 16.14 -6.01 -5.10
C THR A 277 15.59 -4.68 -4.56
N PRO A 278 16.10 -3.53 -5.04
CA PRO A 278 15.71 -2.22 -4.54
C PRO A 278 14.23 -1.94 -4.82
N ILE A 279 13.63 -1.13 -3.97
CA ILE A 279 12.33 -0.53 -4.28
C ILE A 279 12.59 0.80 -4.98
N TYR A 280 12.22 0.87 -6.25
CA TYR A 280 12.36 2.07 -7.06
C TYR A 280 11.26 3.08 -6.70
N THR A 281 11.63 4.35 -6.64
CA THR A 281 10.70 5.47 -6.42
C THR A 281 11.21 6.71 -7.11
N HIS A 282 10.40 7.76 -7.19
CA HIS A 282 10.78 9.04 -7.80
C HIS A 282 12.05 9.60 -7.17
N ALA A 283 13.12 9.67 -7.97
CA ALA A 283 14.37 10.33 -7.59
C ALA A 283 14.13 11.84 -7.53
N ARG A 284 14.09 12.38 -6.33
CA ARG A 284 13.97 13.81 -6.09
C ARG A 284 15.34 14.35 -5.73
N PHE A 285 15.84 15.30 -6.48
CA PHE A 285 17.13 15.95 -6.21
C PHE A 285 17.01 16.87 -4.99
N LEU A 286 16.87 16.26 -3.80
CA LEU A 286 16.75 16.96 -2.53
C LEU A 286 18.12 17.07 -1.84
N PRO A 287 18.35 18.13 -1.05
CA PRO A 287 19.53 18.19 -0.19
C PRO A 287 19.48 17.09 0.87
N ALA A 288 20.61 16.80 1.47
CA ALA A 288 20.67 15.94 2.64
C ALA A 288 19.82 16.51 3.79
N THR A 289 19.28 15.61 4.62
CA THR A 289 18.53 16.01 5.81
C THR A 289 19.44 16.73 6.82
N LYS A 290 18.98 17.85 7.34
CA LYS A 290 19.69 18.66 8.34
C LYS A 290 19.09 18.42 9.73
N ILE A 291 19.92 17.94 10.66
CA ILE A 291 19.55 17.68 12.06
C ILE A 291 20.39 18.55 12.99
N ASN A 292 19.72 19.34 13.84
CA ASN A 292 20.36 20.26 14.76
C ASN A 292 19.92 19.94 16.21
N ARG A 293 20.83 19.51 17.08
CA ARG A 293 20.63 19.29 18.53
C ARG A 293 19.39 18.44 18.88
N CYS A 294 19.17 17.33 18.19
CA CYS A 294 18.00 16.48 18.41
C CYS A 294 18.37 15.22 19.21
N THR A 295 17.38 14.71 19.95
CA THR A 295 17.39 13.34 20.51
C THR A 295 16.53 12.47 19.61
N ILE A 296 17.12 11.42 19.03
CA ILE A 296 16.43 10.56 18.07
C ILE A 296 16.59 9.10 18.49
N ASP A 297 15.47 8.42 18.61
CA ASP A 297 15.40 6.98 18.93
C ASP A 297 14.46 6.28 17.95
N ASN A 298 14.98 5.30 17.21
CA ASN A 298 14.23 4.50 16.21
C ASN A 298 13.45 5.36 15.19
N ALA A 299 14.15 6.08 14.31
CA ALA A 299 13.51 6.92 13.31
C ALA A 299 14.00 6.66 11.88
N VAL A 300 13.07 6.71 10.92
CA VAL A 300 13.34 6.82 9.48
C VAL A 300 13.07 8.25 9.05
N ILE A 301 14.06 8.94 8.47
CA ILE A 301 13.95 10.34 8.10
C ILE A 301 14.25 10.52 6.61
N GLY A 302 13.30 11.11 5.89
CA GLY A 302 13.39 11.34 4.44
C GLY A 302 14.25 12.54 4.08
N ASP A 303 14.74 12.53 2.83
CA ASP A 303 15.63 13.53 2.27
C ASP A 303 15.06 14.96 2.34
N GLY A 304 15.93 15.95 2.50
CA GLY A 304 15.57 17.37 2.50
C GLY A 304 14.82 17.87 3.73
N SER A 305 14.77 17.09 4.80
CA SER A 305 14.11 17.49 6.05
C SER A 305 15.02 18.40 6.89
N ILE A 306 14.43 19.31 7.67
CA ILE A 306 15.11 20.16 8.65
C ILE A 306 14.47 19.93 10.01
N ILE A 307 15.25 19.39 10.94
CA ILE A 307 14.80 18.99 12.26
C ILE A 307 15.70 19.65 13.29
N THR A 308 15.11 20.49 14.15
CA THR A 308 15.87 21.33 15.06
C THR A 308 15.35 21.20 16.49
N ASP A 309 16.29 20.94 17.42
CA ASP A 309 16.12 20.98 18.87
C ASP A 309 14.84 20.25 19.34
N CYS A 310 14.67 19.00 18.92
CA CYS A 310 13.47 18.21 19.20
C CYS A 310 13.78 16.76 19.61
N THR A 311 12.78 16.08 20.11
CA THR A 311 12.84 14.64 20.41
C THR A 311 11.95 13.88 19.45
N LEU A 312 12.55 12.91 18.76
CA LEU A 312 11.83 11.94 17.90
C LEU A 312 12.00 10.54 18.49
N LYS A 313 10.89 9.87 18.76
CA LYS A 313 10.88 8.52 19.26
C LYS A 313 9.93 7.66 18.44
N HIS A 314 10.45 6.60 17.81
CA HIS A 314 9.72 5.67 16.98
C HIS A 314 8.89 6.40 15.89
N CYS A 315 9.58 7.06 14.95
CA CYS A 315 8.96 7.94 13.97
C CYS A 315 9.35 7.61 12.53
N VAL A 316 8.44 7.85 11.61
CA VAL A 316 8.73 7.90 10.16
C VAL A 316 8.46 9.30 9.67
N ILE A 317 9.51 10.01 9.30
CA ILE A 317 9.48 11.40 8.86
C ILE A 317 9.71 11.46 7.35
N GLY A 318 8.76 12.03 6.62
CA GLY A 318 8.80 12.13 5.17
C GLY A 318 9.72 13.24 4.66
N ILE A 319 9.87 13.28 3.33
CA ILE A 319 10.72 14.26 2.64
C ILE A 319 10.28 15.71 2.90
N ARG A 320 11.25 16.62 2.95
CA ARG A 320 11.03 18.08 3.19
C ARG A 320 10.25 18.37 4.48
N ALA A 321 10.31 17.48 5.45
CA ALA A 321 9.66 17.73 6.73
C ALA A 321 10.40 18.81 7.51
N MET A 322 9.62 19.66 8.19
CA MET A 322 10.10 20.68 9.09
C MET A 322 9.58 20.37 10.49
N VAL A 323 10.50 20.19 11.47
CA VAL A 323 10.16 20.05 12.89
C VAL A 323 10.98 21.05 13.67
N ARG A 324 10.30 21.93 14.42
CA ARG A 324 10.91 23.07 15.09
C ARG A 324 11.14 22.83 16.58
N ASP A 325 11.91 23.74 17.15
CA ASP A 325 12.50 23.71 18.49
C ASP A 325 11.51 23.30 19.60
N GLY A 326 11.98 22.48 20.55
CA GLY A 326 11.22 22.06 21.73
C GLY A 326 10.10 21.08 21.47
N SER A 327 9.96 20.59 20.24
CA SER A 327 8.87 19.64 19.89
C SER A 327 9.23 18.19 20.23
N HIS A 328 8.22 17.45 20.68
CA HIS A 328 8.31 16.03 21.00
C HIS A 328 7.33 15.22 20.15
N LEU A 329 7.84 14.29 19.35
CA LEU A 329 7.07 13.37 18.50
C LEU A 329 7.33 11.93 18.92
N GLU A 330 6.30 11.18 19.25
CA GLU A 330 6.36 9.78 19.65
C GLU A 330 5.29 8.98 18.91
N ASP A 331 5.70 7.87 18.27
CA ASP A 331 4.82 7.06 17.40
C ASP A 331 4.16 7.94 16.31
N VAL A 332 4.95 8.65 15.51
CA VAL A 332 4.43 9.57 14.49
C VAL A 332 4.86 9.16 13.09
N VAL A 333 3.90 9.12 12.18
CA VAL A 333 4.13 9.01 10.73
C VAL A 333 3.83 10.36 10.09
N MET A 334 4.87 11.14 9.78
CA MET A 334 4.77 12.43 9.10
C MET A 334 5.15 12.28 7.63
N MET A 335 4.24 12.59 6.70
CA MET A 335 4.46 12.41 5.26
C MET A 335 5.29 13.52 4.61
N GLY A 336 5.66 14.56 5.37
CA GLY A 336 6.49 15.67 4.92
C GLY A 336 5.77 16.69 4.05
N ALA A 337 6.50 17.28 3.09
CA ALA A 337 5.95 18.33 2.24
C ALA A 337 6.25 18.13 0.76
N ASP A 338 5.47 18.80 -0.11
CA ASP A 338 5.66 18.79 -1.57
C ASP A 338 6.61 19.93 -2.03
N PHE A 339 6.83 20.95 -1.19
CA PHE A 339 7.62 22.17 -1.48
C PHE A 339 8.27 22.70 -0.20
N TYR A 340 9.21 23.65 -0.35
CA TYR A 340 9.67 24.54 0.71
C TYR A 340 9.00 25.91 0.51
N GLU A 341 8.64 26.57 1.60
CA GLU A 341 8.15 27.96 1.56
C GLU A 341 9.30 28.93 1.35
N SER A 342 9.14 29.91 0.46
CA SER A 342 10.07 31.01 0.28
C SER A 342 10.02 31.99 1.47
N GLU A 343 11.02 32.87 1.58
CA GLU A 343 11.01 33.88 2.64
C GLU A 343 9.83 34.86 2.54
N GLU A 344 9.41 35.18 1.31
CA GLU A 344 8.24 36.01 1.05
C GLU A 344 6.96 35.32 1.50
N GLU A 345 6.77 34.05 1.13
CA GLU A 345 5.60 33.25 1.55
C GLU A 345 5.54 33.09 3.08
N LEU A 346 6.68 32.88 3.74
CA LEU A 346 6.75 32.81 5.21
C LEU A 346 6.31 34.12 5.87
N LYS A 347 6.74 35.31 5.34
CA LYS A 347 6.33 36.62 5.83
C LYS A 347 4.83 36.85 5.60
N GLU A 348 4.33 36.53 4.42
CA GLU A 348 2.90 36.65 4.09
C GLU A 348 2.04 35.77 5.00
N HIS A 349 2.41 34.51 5.15
CA HIS A 349 1.69 33.58 6.02
C HIS A 349 1.69 34.04 7.48
N ALA A 350 2.84 34.51 7.98
CA ALA A 350 2.94 35.06 9.34
C ALA A 350 2.04 36.28 9.53
N ALA A 351 2.00 37.20 8.57
CA ALA A 351 1.11 38.37 8.62
C ALA A 351 -0.38 37.99 8.64
N ARG A 352 -0.73 36.86 8.08
CA ARG A 352 -2.10 36.30 8.08
C ARG A 352 -2.38 35.36 9.27
N GLY A 353 -1.44 35.19 10.19
CA GLY A 353 -1.54 34.30 11.33
C GLY A 353 -1.55 32.82 10.96
N LEU A 354 -1.08 32.46 9.77
CA LEU A 354 -1.00 31.07 9.31
C LEU A 354 0.34 30.46 9.76
N PRO A 355 0.33 29.28 10.43
CA PRO A 355 1.55 28.55 10.72
C PRO A 355 2.28 28.18 9.43
N SER A 356 3.60 28.10 9.47
CA SER A 356 4.39 27.56 8.35
C SER A 356 4.22 26.05 8.23
N VAL A 357 4.51 25.51 7.05
CA VAL A 357 4.41 24.06 6.78
C VAL A 357 5.30 23.29 7.74
N GLY A 358 4.78 22.16 8.24
CA GLY A 358 5.45 21.27 9.20
C GLY A 358 4.94 21.44 10.62
N VAL A 359 5.78 21.08 11.58
CA VAL A 359 5.49 21.12 13.02
C VAL A 359 6.13 22.36 13.63
N GLY A 360 5.33 23.16 14.33
CA GLY A 360 5.74 24.37 15.05
C GLY A 360 6.62 24.05 16.25
N ARG A 361 6.86 25.09 17.10
CA ARG A 361 7.70 24.98 18.29
C ARG A 361 6.91 24.42 19.47
N GLY A 362 7.60 23.69 20.36
CA GLY A 362 7.02 23.22 21.61
C GLY A 362 5.80 22.30 21.46
N CYS A 363 5.65 21.64 20.33
CA CYS A 363 4.55 20.71 20.09
C CYS A 363 4.76 19.35 20.78
N ASN A 364 3.67 18.72 21.22
CA ASN A 364 3.68 17.36 21.73
C ASN A 364 2.70 16.50 20.93
N ILE A 365 3.22 15.60 20.09
CA ILE A 365 2.42 14.83 19.14
C ILE A 365 2.71 13.34 19.33
N ARG A 366 1.64 12.56 19.54
CA ARG A 366 1.74 11.10 19.79
C ARG A 366 0.71 10.33 18.99
N GLY A 367 1.04 9.07 18.63
CA GLY A 367 0.11 8.11 18.03
C GLY A 367 -0.59 8.66 16.79
N SER A 368 0.14 9.36 15.91
CA SER A 368 -0.48 10.22 14.89
C SER A 368 0.09 10.03 13.50
N ILE A 369 -0.76 10.24 12.49
CA ILE A 369 -0.35 10.43 11.10
C ILE A 369 -0.53 11.90 10.74
N ILE A 370 0.54 12.55 10.27
CA ILE A 370 0.53 13.92 9.75
C ILE A 370 0.71 13.84 8.24
N ASP A 371 -0.35 14.10 7.50
CA ASP A 371 -0.31 14.05 6.04
C ASP A 371 0.44 15.26 5.45
N LYS A 372 0.70 15.24 4.15
CA LYS A 372 1.53 16.22 3.46
C LYS A 372 1.04 17.64 3.59
N ASN A 373 2.00 18.57 3.67
CA ASN A 373 1.75 20.02 3.68
C ASN A 373 0.91 20.51 4.87
N ALA A 374 0.75 19.71 5.92
CA ALA A 374 0.08 20.13 7.13
C ALA A 374 0.85 21.29 7.81
N ARG A 375 0.12 22.24 8.39
CA ARG A 375 0.62 23.42 9.07
C ARG A 375 0.22 23.35 10.53
N ILE A 376 1.16 22.99 11.39
CA ILE A 376 0.90 22.80 12.82
C ILE A 376 1.56 23.96 13.57
N GLY A 377 0.76 24.77 14.24
CA GLY A 377 1.21 25.95 15.00
C GLY A 377 2.01 25.60 16.26
N ASP A 378 2.58 26.60 16.90
CA ASP A 378 3.38 26.41 18.09
C ASP A 378 2.55 25.93 19.30
N GLY A 379 3.12 25.09 20.15
CA GLY A 379 2.50 24.61 21.38
C GLY A 379 1.31 23.67 21.19
N VAL A 380 1.16 23.10 20.01
CA VAL A 380 0.06 22.16 19.70
C VAL A 380 0.28 20.81 20.38
N VAL A 381 -0.78 20.24 20.96
CA VAL A 381 -0.80 18.91 21.58
C VAL A 381 -1.80 18.02 20.82
N LEU A 382 -1.31 16.94 20.24
CA LEU A 382 -2.13 15.95 19.52
C LEU A 382 -1.89 14.54 20.06
N SER A 383 -2.96 13.87 20.51
CA SER A 383 -2.89 12.48 20.96
C SER A 383 -4.25 11.80 20.84
N PRO A 384 -4.34 10.53 20.41
CA PRO A 384 -5.55 9.75 20.46
C PRO A 384 -5.87 9.23 21.87
N GLU A 385 -4.97 9.40 22.83
CA GLU A 385 -5.10 8.86 24.19
C GLU A 385 -6.36 9.40 24.91
N GLY A 386 -7.11 8.52 25.56
CA GLY A 386 -8.35 8.86 26.25
C GLY A 386 -9.54 9.21 25.34
N LYS A 387 -9.41 8.99 24.01
CA LYS A 387 -10.45 9.30 23.03
C LYS A 387 -11.05 8.05 22.39
N PRO A 388 -12.27 8.13 21.85
CA PRO A 388 -12.87 7.04 21.07
C PRO A 388 -11.99 6.63 19.88
N PRO A 389 -11.99 5.33 19.49
CA PRO A 389 -11.17 4.85 18.37
C PRO A 389 -11.58 5.44 17.02
N ASN A 390 -12.76 6.04 16.92
CA ASN A 390 -13.22 6.78 15.75
C ASN A 390 -13.91 8.07 16.21
N GLY A 391 -13.53 9.20 15.61
CA GLY A 391 -14.07 10.51 15.97
C GLY A 391 -13.63 11.60 14.99
N GLU A 392 -14.32 12.74 15.04
CA GLU A 392 -14.03 13.93 14.25
C GLU A 392 -13.79 15.10 15.21
N TYR A 393 -12.76 15.88 14.93
CA TYR A 393 -12.27 16.94 15.78
C TYR A 393 -12.11 18.24 14.98
N PRO A 394 -11.95 19.40 15.61
CA PRO A 394 -11.69 20.66 14.91
C PRO A 394 -10.52 20.56 13.91
N TYR A 395 -10.53 21.45 12.92
CA TYR A 395 -9.50 21.57 11.88
C TYR A 395 -9.37 20.32 10.98
N ASP A 396 -10.47 19.63 10.73
CA ASP A 396 -10.55 18.38 9.96
C ASP A 396 -9.74 17.21 10.55
N VAL A 397 -9.27 17.32 11.79
CA VAL A 397 -8.53 16.24 12.47
C VAL A 397 -9.49 15.08 12.75
N LEU A 398 -9.04 13.87 12.48
CA LEU A 398 -9.83 12.65 12.63
C LEU A 398 -9.09 11.65 13.51
N ILE A 399 -9.83 10.85 14.27
CA ILE A 399 -9.32 9.58 14.79
C ILE A 399 -9.99 8.46 14.00
N ARG A 400 -9.18 7.51 13.48
CA ARG A 400 -9.64 6.32 12.77
C ARG A 400 -8.86 5.11 13.27
N ASP A 401 -9.56 4.09 13.69
CA ASP A 401 -8.98 2.87 14.26
C ASP A 401 -8.01 3.18 15.43
N GLY A 402 -8.28 4.22 16.23
CA GLY A 402 -7.43 4.66 17.34
C GLY A 402 -6.14 5.37 16.94
N VAL A 403 -6.00 5.83 15.70
CA VAL A 403 -4.88 6.65 15.22
C VAL A 403 -5.40 8.05 14.91
N LEU A 404 -4.72 9.08 15.43
CA LEU A 404 -5.04 10.47 15.10
C LEU A 404 -4.47 10.81 13.71
N VAL A 405 -5.28 11.41 12.86
CA VAL A 405 -4.89 11.76 11.49
C VAL A 405 -5.11 13.25 11.26
N VAL A 406 -4.02 13.96 10.99
CA VAL A 406 -4.03 15.35 10.48
C VAL A 406 -4.05 15.27 8.95
N PRO A 407 -5.13 15.71 8.27
CA PRO A 407 -5.25 15.61 6.82
C PRO A 407 -4.23 16.47 6.07
N LYS A 408 -4.09 16.19 4.78
CA LYS A 408 -3.24 16.95 3.88
C LYS A 408 -3.65 18.42 3.85
N GLY A 409 -2.66 19.32 4.03
CA GLY A 409 -2.87 20.77 4.00
C GLY A 409 -3.68 21.33 5.17
N ALA A 410 -4.01 20.53 6.19
CA ALA A 410 -4.72 21.03 7.38
C ALA A 410 -3.90 22.10 8.09
N VAL A 411 -4.62 23.10 8.64
CA VAL A 411 -4.05 24.21 9.41
C VAL A 411 -4.50 24.07 10.85
N ILE A 412 -3.56 23.78 11.75
CA ILE A 412 -3.81 23.64 13.19
C ILE A 412 -3.27 24.90 13.88
N PRO A 413 -4.12 25.77 14.44
CA PRO A 413 -3.68 27.00 15.13
C PRO A 413 -2.80 26.72 16.33
N PRO A 414 -1.92 27.69 16.72
CA PRO A 414 -1.10 27.57 17.91
C PRO A 414 -1.90 27.27 19.17
N GLY A 415 -1.33 26.45 20.07
CA GLY A 415 -1.93 26.12 21.37
C GLY A 415 -3.12 25.15 21.30
N THR A 416 -3.49 24.64 20.11
CA THR A 416 -4.56 23.65 19.97
C THR A 416 -4.24 22.36 20.72
N LYS A 417 -5.23 21.81 21.41
CA LYS A 417 -5.13 20.53 22.15
C LYS A 417 -6.22 19.57 21.69
N ILE A 418 -5.83 18.48 21.07
CA ILE A 418 -6.70 17.38 20.61
C ILE A 418 -6.13 16.08 21.12
#